data_7fddf67bff4c7ded3aff046e9df771c3
#
_entry.id   7fddf67bff4c7ded3aff046e9df771c3
#
_cell.length_a   1.000
_cell.length_b   1.000
_cell.length_c   1.000
_cell.angle_alpha   90.00
_cell.angle_beta   90.00
_cell.angle_gamma   90.00
#
_symmetry.space_group_name_H-M   'P 1'
#
loop_
_entity.id
_entity.type
_entity.pdbx_description
1 polymer ?
#
loop_
_entity_poly.entity_id
_entity_poly.type
_entity_poly.pdbx_seq_one_letter_code
_entity_poly.pdbx_strand_id
1 'polypeptide(L)'
;MKKAMKKLMAALLAVAMVCAMAIPAFAAGGTEVTDSKVNVKNHKFEAYQIFSAKLDSGKLTDVEWGNGVKGTELLAALKTATTLGDFSTCENASDVAKKLEAFSAEDATKFAAFVAEKYLSTTKTEGTGTITLPSAGYYLIKDVTPVEGEYDASNLILLLVSGAEEVTPKVKTDIPTLQKKVKDKNDSTGATTDWQDSADYDIGDTIPYQLTATLGNVSNFDTYYVEFVDTMVHLTYNNITSVKVGDKTLSAGEYTIDWNNTDKKLTVSIDDVKKYGAANSSTITVEYTATLDSDAIIGSTGNPNEAYLIFSNNPNSDGYGKTAPDKNIVFTYKVVANKIDQDDKPLAGAAFALFKKLPAVPTDGTSHIMEGDDAYAPVKELNVGANGEVADKELTTFEWKGIDDGEYMIKEIITPAGYNSIEPIKFTVTADHQIEADDPKFTALTGGDDFTGEISTGTLTTKIENRMGSTLPGTGGIGTTIFYVVGGGLMAAAASQLITKKRMENR
;
A
#
# COMPACT_ATOMS: atom_id res chain seq x y z
N MET A 1 -44.91 12.14 -42.87
CA MET A 1 -43.51 12.52 -43.10
C MET A 1 -42.75 12.88 -41.81
N LYS A 2 -43.20 13.77 -40.91
CA LYS A 2 -42.45 14.13 -39.68
C LYS A 2 -42.23 12.97 -38.70
N LYS A 3 -43.12 11.97 -38.58
CA LYS A 3 -42.93 10.79 -37.71
C LYS A 3 -41.96 9.75 -38.29
N ALA A 4 -41.91 9.62 -39.61
CA ALA A 4 -40.95 8.75 -40.30
C ALA A 4 -39.53 9.34 -40.26
N MET A 5 -39.40 10.64 -40.40
CA MET A 5 -38.12 11.34 -40.29
C MET A 5 -37.55 11.33 -38.88
N LYS A 6 -38.40 11.38 -37.80
CA LYS A 6 -37.98 11.23 -36.44
C LYS A 6 -37.50 9.81 -36.10
N LYS A 7 -38.14 8.78 -36.69
CA LYS A 7 -37.69 7.39 -36.58
C LYS A 7 -36.40 7.13 -37.34
N LEU A 8 -36.25 7.76 -38.53
CA LEU A 8 -35.01 7.67 -39.30
C LEU A 8 -33.85 8.41 -38.62
N MET A 9 -34.08 9.59 -38.03
CA MET A 9 -33.10 10.31 -37.25
C MET A 9 -32.75 9.56 -35.93
N ALA A 10 -33.71 8.91 -35.28
CA ALA A 10 -33.44 8.08 -34.09
C ALA A 10 -32.63 6.82 -34.47
N ALA A 11 -32.88 6.21 -35.62
CA ALA A 11 -32.09 5.07 -36.12
C ALA A 11 -30.68 5.52 -36.58
N LEU A 12 -30.55 6.68 -37.23
CA LEU A 12 -29.25 7.27 -37.56
C LEU A 12 -28.47 7.71 -36.32
N LEU A 13 -29.16 8.26 -35.31
CA LEU A 13 -28.51 8.53 -34.01
C LEU A 13 -28.10 7.25 -33.30
N ALA A 14 -28.88 6.16 -33.37
CA ALA A 14 -28.53 4.87 -32.75
C ALA A 14 -27.35 4.21 -33.46
N VAL A 15 -27.27 4.30 -34.81
CA VAL A 15 -26.11 3.77 -35.56
C VAL A 15 -24.88 4.68 -35.41
N ALA A 16 -25.05 5.99 -35.37
CA ALA A 16 -23.98 6.93 -35.04
C ALA A 16 -23.55 6.78 -33.56
N MET A 17 -24.47 6.43 -32.63
CA MET A 17 -24.15 6.10 -31.27
C MET A 17 -23.43 4.73 -31.14
N VAL A 18 -23.78 3.73 -31.98
CA VAL A 18 -23.01 2.46 -32.01
C VAL A 18 -21.59 2.69 -32.52
N CYS A 19 -21.41 3.55 -33.55
CA CYS A 19 -20.07 3.94 -34.00
C CYS A 19 -19.33 4.87 -33.02
N ALA A 20 -20.04 5.76 -32.31
CA ALA A 20 -19.46 6.64 -31.30
C ALA A 20 -19.37 5.95 -29.90
N MET A 21 -20.23 4.98 -29.61
CA MET A 21 -20.22 4.21 -28.37
C MET A 21 -19.43 2.91 -28.50
N ALA A 22 -19.07 2.44 -29.68
CA ALA A 22 -18.10 1.33 -29.80
C ALA A 22 -16.72 1.72 -29.21
N ILE A 23 -16.44 3.01 -29.13
CA ILE A 23 -15.19 3.50 -28.52
C ILE A 23 -15.26 3.57 -26.99
N PRO A 24 -16.40 3.92 -26.34
CA PRO A 24 -16.52 3.92 -24.87
C PRO A 24 -17.16 2.66 -24.26
N ALA A 25 -17.80 1.80 -25.03
CA ALA A 25 -18.72 0.80 -24.47
C ALA A 25 -18.11 -0.58 -24.20
N PHE A 26 -16.86 -0.79 -24.55
CA PHE A 26 -16.17 -2.06 -24.30
C PHE A 26 -15.54 -2.22 -22.92
N ALA A 27 -15.66 -1.21 -22.07
CA ALA A 27 -15.40 -1.35 -20.65
C ALA A 27 -16.73 -1.17 -19.89
N ALA A 28 -17.48 -2.23 -19.74
CA ALA A 28 -18.58 -2.26 -18.79
C ALA A 28 -17.97 -2.16 -17.37
N GLY A 29 -18.05 -0.94 -16.78
CA GLY A 29 -17.57 -0.68 -15.42
C GLY A 29 -16.42 0.33 -15.28
N GLY A 30 -15.67 0.62 -16.32
CA GLY A 30 -14.61 1.64 -16.23
C GLY A 30 -15.16 3.07 -16.34
N THR A 31 -14.84 3.95 -15.43
CA THR A 31 -14.98 5.40 -15.61
C THR A 31 -14.23 5.80 -16.88
N GLU A 32 -14.85 6.66 -17.70
CA GLU A 32 -14.18 7.28 -18.85
C GLU A 32 -13.02 8.14 -18.32
N VAL A 33 -11.85 7.52 -18.15
CA VAL A 33 -10.64 8.27 -17.82
C VAL A 33 -10.18 8.90 -19.14
N THR A 34 -10.53 10.15 -19.32
CA THR A 34 -9.86 11.04 -20.29
C THR A 34 -8.45 11.35 -19.75
N ASP A 35 -7.70 10.32 -19.36
CA ASP A 35 -6.37 10.53 -18.84
C ASP A 35 -5.42 10.70 -20.03
N SER A 36 -4.89 11.91 -20.14
CA SER A 36 -3.85 12.30 -21.09
C SER A 36 -2.52 11.55 -20.91
N LYS A 37 -2.44 10.61 -19.94
CA LYS A 37 -1.24 9.84 -19.61
C LYS A 37 -1.07 8.59 -20.47
N VAL A 38 -2.13 8.07 -21.09
CA VAL A 38 -2.01 6.89 -21.95
C VAL A 38 -1.49 7.28 -23.32
N ASN A 39 -0.26 6.88 -23.59
CA ASN A 39 0.41 7.19 -24.84
C ASN A 39 0.34 6.00 -25.81
N VAL A 40 -0.75 5.93 -26.58
CA VAL A 40 -0.94 4.88 -27.61
C VAL A 40 0.04 4.96 -28.79
N LYS A 41 0.91 5.97 -28.86
CA LYS A 41 1.83 6.17 -30.00
C LYS A 41 2.77 5.00 -30.24
N ASN A 42 3.09 4.24 -29.20
CA ASN A 42 3.97 3.08 -29.28
C ASN A 42 3.22 1.75 -29.34
N HIS A 43 1.88 1.77 -29.21
CA HIS A 43 1.07 0.56 -29.27
C HIS A 43 1.01 0.00 -30.67
N LYS A 44 1.12 -1.33 -30.81
CA LYS A 44 0.94 -2.05 -32.06
C LYS A 44 -0.46 -2.59 -32.15
N PHE A 45 -1.15 -2.23 -33.20
CA PHE A 45 -2.51 -2.66 -33.46
C PHE A 45 -2.57 -3.62 -34.65
N GLU A 46 -3.46 -4.59 -34.56
CA GLU A 46 -3.84 -5.49 -35.64
C GLU A 46 -5.33 -5.31 -35.93
N ALA A 47 -5.70 -5.00 -37.17
CA ALA A 47 -7.08 -4.90 -37.62
C ALA A 47 -7.46 -6.07 -38.50
N TYR A 48 -8.55 -6.72 -38.17
CA TYR A 48 -9.13 -7.86 -38.85
C TYR A 48 -10.47 -7.46 -39.42
N GLN A 49 -10.64 -7.46 -40.74
CA GLN A 49 -11.91 -7.14 -41.38
C GLN A 49 -12.89 -8.31 -41.20
N ILE A 50 -13.94 -8.09 -40.37
CA ILE A 50 -15.00 -9.07 -40.15
C ILE A 50 -15.95 -9.08 -41.36
N PHE A 51 -16.39 -7.88 -41.74
CA PHE A 51 -17.21 -7.70 -42.93
C PHE A 51 -16.56 -6.70 -43.86
N SER A 52 -16.46 -7.06 -45.16
CA SER A 52 -16.25 -6.12 -46.26
C SER A 52 -17.61 -5.55 -46.68
N ALA A 53 -17.64 -4.27 -47.00
CA ALA A 53 -18.89 -3.60 -47.37
C ALA A 53 -18.60 -2.30 -48.09
N LYS A 54 -19.66 -1.70 -48.68
CA LYS A 54 -19.66 -0.31 -49.11
C LYS A 54 -20.18 0.55 -47.94
N LEU A 55 -19.59 1.71 -47.75
CA LEU A 55 -20.03 2.67 -46.74
C LEU A 55 -20.88 3.76 -47.44
N ASP A 56 -22.16 3.80 -47.12
CA ASP A 56 -23.09 4.85 -47.59
C ASP A 56 -23.74 5.54 -46.40
N SER A 57 -23.45 6.82 -46.26
CA SER A 57 -24.03 7.67 -45.22
C SER A 57 -23.83 7.08 -43.79
N GLY A 58 -22.69 6.47 -43.52
CA GLY A 58 -22.35 5.83 -42.22
C GLY A 58 -22.98 4.45 -41.99
N LYS A 59 -23.59 3.84 -43.02
CA LYS A 59 -24.12 2.48 -42.99
C LYS A 59 -23.37 1.57 -43.95
N LEU A 60 -23.20 0.31 -43.54
CA LEU A 60 -22.65 -0.74 -44.40
C LEU A 60 -23.75 -1.26 -45.34
N THR A 61 -23.46 -1.30 -46.64
CA THR A 61 -24.27 -1.94 -47.67
C THR A 61 -23.44 -2.96 -48.42
N ASP A 62 -24.08 -3.92 -49.07
CA ASP A 62 -23.40 -4.98 -49.82
C ASP A 62 -22.43 -5.76 -48.92
N VAL A 63 -22.92 -6.18 -47.76
CA VAL A 63 -22.09 -6.81 -46.68
C VAL A 63 -21.75 -8.25 -47.06
N GLU A 64 -20.44 -8.54 -47.12
CA GLU A 64 -19.87 -9.85 -47.32
C GLU A 64 -18.87 -10.19 -46.18
N TRP A 65 -18.46 -11.45 -46.08
CA TRP A 65 -17.38 -11.79 -45.12
C TRP A 65 -16.09 -11.08 -45.55
N GLY A 66 -15.45 -10.42 -44.59
CA GLY A 66 -14.11 -9.87 -44.75
C GLY A 66 -13.03 -10.97 -44.72
N ASN A 67 -11.85 -10.60 -45.22
CA ASN A 67 -10.71 -11.51 -45.27
C ASN A 67 -10.00 -11.71 -43.89
N GLY A 68 -10.36 -10.90 -42.89
CA GLY A 68 -9.82 -10.97 -41.52
C GLY A 68 -10.43 -12.08 -40.66
N VAL A 69 -11.47 -12.77 -41.15
CA VAL A 69 -12.14 -13.84 -40.44
C VAL A 69 -12.36 -15.09 -41.28
N LYS A 70 -12.49 -16.24 -40.63
CA LYS A 70 -12.92 -17.53 -41.19
C LYS A 70 -14.44 -17.54 -41.26
N GLY A 71 -15.03 -16.78 -42.22
CA GLY A 71 -16.44 -16.46 -42.22
C GLY A 71 -17.39 -17.63 -42.20
N THR A 72 -17.09 -18.71 -42.95
CA THR A 72 -17.91 -19.94 -42.97
C THR A 72 -17.90 -20.63 -41.61
N GLU A 73 -16.73 -20.77 -41.00
CA GLU A 73 -16.59 -21.41 -39.68
C GLU A 73 -17.25 -20.56 -38.60
N LEU A 74 -17.09 -19.22 -38.67
CA LEU A 74 -17.74 -18.27 -37.78
C LEU A 74 -19.27 -18.38 -37.85
N LEU A 75 -19.84 -18.40 -39.05
CA LEU A 75 -21.28 -18.52 -39.21
C LEU A 75 -21.81 -19.83 -38.61
N ALA A 76 -21.12 -20.95 -38.88
CA ALA A 76 -21.50 -22.24 -38.30
C ALA A 76 -21.48 -22.23 -36.76
N ALA A 77 -20.49 -21.59 -36.17
CA ALA A 77 -20.35 -21.46 -34.73
C ALA A 77 -21.40 -20.51 -34.12
N LEU A 78 -21.69 -19.38 -34.75
CA LEU A 78 -22.73 -18.46 -34.31
C LEU A 78 -24.11 -19.08 -34.26
N LYS A 79 -24.44 -19.98 -35.23
CA LYS A 79 -25.71 -20.72 -35.24
C LYS A 79 -25.94 -21.60 -34.02
N THR A 80 -24.88 -22.02 -33.37
CA THR A 80 -24.91 -22.91 -32.20
C THR A 80 -24.57 -22.20 -30.88
N ALA A 81 -24.07 -20.94 -30.93
CA ALA A 81 -23.69 -20.17 -29.76
C ALA A 81 -24.93 -19.62 -29.05
N THR A 82 -25.26 -20.16 -27.88
CA THR A 82 -26.43 -19.74 -27.11
C THR A 82 -26.22 -18.47 -26.29
N THR A 83 -24.95 -18.06 -26.12
CA THR A 83 -24.55 -16.89 -25.29
C THR A 83 -24.56 -15.57 -26.03
N LEU A 84 -24.61 -15.57 -27.38
CA LEU A 84 -24.51 -14.40 -28.24
C LEU A 84 -25.86 -13.96 -28.86
N GLY A 85 -26.95 -14.61 -28.52
CA GLY A 85 -28.24 -14.43 -29.14
C GLY A 85 -28.54 -15.46 -30.23
N ASP A 86 -29.70 -15.31 -30.90
CA ASP A 86 -30.16 -16.29 -31.89
C ASP A 86 -29.70 -15.91 -33.32
N PHE A 87 -28.69 -16.63 -33.81
CA PHE A 87 -28.19 -16.59 -35.19
C PHE A 87 -28.64 -17.81 -36.05
N SER A 88 -29.52 -18.66 -35.54
CA SER A 88 -29.90 -19.91 -36.22
C SER A 88 -30.47 -19.74 -37.63
N THR A 89 -31.08 -18.59 -37.89
CA THR A 89 -31.68 -18.26 -39.18
C THR A 89 -30.75 -17.49 -40.13
N CYS A 90 -29.53 -17.14 -39.73
CA CYS A 90 -28.58 -16.45 -40.57
C CYS A 90 -27.98 -17.37 -41.63
N GLU A 91 -27.99 -16.98 -42.91
CA GLU A 91 -27.44 -17.78 -43.98
C GLU A 91 -26.13 -17.20 -44.56
N ASN A 92 -25.85 -15.94 -44.31
CA ASN A 92 -24.71 -15.22 -44.86
C ASN A 92 -24.24 -14.05 -43.93
N ALA A 93 -23.18 -13.35 -44.35
CA ALA A 93 -22.61 -12.23 -43.63
C ALA A 93 -23.61 -11.09 -43.38
N SER A 94 -24.44 -10.79 -44.38
CA SER A 94 -25.44 -9.74 -44.27
C SER A 94 -26.51 -10.00 -43.22
N ASP A 95 -26.91 -11.27 -43.06
CA ASP A 95 -27.86 -11.66 -42.00
C ASP A 95 -27.24 -11.53 -40.61
N VAL A 96 -25.97 -11.91 -40.48
CA VAL A 96 -25.24 -11.72 -39.22
C VAL A 96 -25.09 -10.22 -38.89
N ALA A 97 -24.68 -9.41 -39.84
CA ALA A 97 -24.55 -7.96 -39.66
C ALA A 97 -25.88 -7.31 -39.22
N LYS A 98 -27.01 -7.72 -39.77
CA LYS A 98 -28.35 -7.25 -39.33
C LYS A 98 -28.68 -7.63 -37.92
N LYS A 99 -28.24 -8.80 -37.43
CA LYS A 99 -28.43 -9.18 -36.03
C LYS A 99 -27.58 -8.33 -35.10
N LEU A 100 -26.35 -8.01 -35.50
CA LEU A 100 -25.43 -7.17 -34.71
C LEU A 100 -25.93 -5.72 -34.59
N GLU A 101 -26.76 -5.22 -35.53
CA GLU A 101 -27.37 -3.87 -35.42
C GLU A 101 -28.19 -3.67 -34.14
N ALA A 102 -28.70 -4.74 -33.55
CA ALA A 102 -29.50 -4.74 -32.33
C ALA A 102 -28.70 -4.99 -31.04
N PHE A 103 -27.40 -5.21 -31.14
CA PHE A 103 -26.56 -5.53 -30.00
C PHE A 103 -26.38 -4.33 -29.06
N SER A 104 -26.41 -4.61 -27.77
CA SER A 104 -25.90 -3.70 -26.76
C SER A 104 -24.36 -3.64 -26.85
N ALA A 105 -23.75 -2.70 -26.15
CA ALA A 105 -22.30 -2.64 -26.05
C ALA A 105 -21.71 -3.90 -25.40
N GLU A 106 -22.41 -4.47 -24.40
CA GLU A 106 -22.03 -5.71 -23.74
C GLU A 106 -22.08 -6.91 -24.71
N ASP A 107 -23.13 -7.02 -25.50
CA ASP A 107 -23.26 -8.10 -26.48
C ASP A 107 -22.22 -7.99 -27.59
N ALA A 108 -21.92 -6.76 -28.03
CA ALA A 108 -20.86 -6.48 -29.00
C ALA A 108 -19.48 -6.88 -28.45
N THR A 109 -19.21 -6.65 -27.16
CA THR A 109 -17.97 -7.13 -26.48
C THR A 109 -17.88 -8.65 -26.48
N LYS A 110 -18.96 -9.33 -26.12
CA LYS A 110 -19.03 -10.81 -26.14
C LYS A 110 -18.80 -11.36 -27.55
N PHE A 111 -19.40 -10.71 -28.55
CA PHE A 111 -19.19 -11.07 -29.95
C PHE A 111 -17.74 -10.87 -30.39
N ALA A 112 -17.12 -9.74 -30.03
CA ALA A 112 -15.73 -9.47 -30.36
C ALA A 112 -14.79 -10.51 -29.74
N ALA A 113 -14.97 -10.84 -28.45
CA ALA A 113 -14.20 -11.87 -27.76
C ALA A 113 -14.38 -13.25 -28.43
N PHE A 114 -15.61 -13.64 -28.76
CA PHE A 114 -15.90 -14.88 -29.43
C PHE A 114 -15.21 -15.01 -30.82
N VAL A 115 -15.20 -13.93 -31.60
CA VAL A 115 -14.52 -13.89 -32.90
C VAL A 115 -13.00 -13.96 -32.70
N ALA A 116 -12.47 -13.20 -31.74
CA ALA A 116 -11.04 -13.09 -31.49
C ALA A 116 -10.42 -14.41 -31.01
N GLU A 117 -11.18 -15.25 -30.29
CA GLU A 117 -10.69 -16.50 -29.73
C GLU A 117 -10.29 -17.53 -30.79
N LYS A 118 -11.11 -17.70 -31.85
CA LYS A 118 -10.93 -18.85 -32.79
C LYS A 118 -11.17 -18.54 -34.25
N TYR A 119 -11.83 -17.42 -34.56
CA TYR A 119 -12.37 -17.21 -35.93
C TYR A 119 -11.62 -16.13 -36.72
N LEU A 120 -10.54 -15.57 -36.17
CA LEU A 120 -9.65 -14.70 -36.94
C LEU A 120 -8.87 -15.50 -37.98
N SER A 121 -8.66 -14.89 -39.15
CA SER A 121 -7.78 -15.42 -40.19
C SER A 121 -6.34 -14.96 -39.95
N THR A 122 -5.42 -15.36 -40.81
CA THR A 122 -4.05 -14.83 -40.81
C THR A 122 -3.93 -13.47 -41.52
N THR A 123 -4.98 -13.04 -42.22
CA THR A 123 -5.00 -11.77 -42.94
C THR A 123 -5.40 -10.63 -42.03
N LYS A 124 -4.50 -9.71 -41.84
CA LYS A 124 -4.67 -8.53 -40.99
C LYS A 124 -3.97 -7.32 -41.54
N THR A 125 -4.34 -6.14 -41.09
CA THR A 125 -3.60 -4.90 -41.29
C THR A 125 -2.94 -4.53 -39.95
N GLU A 126 -1.69 -4.08 -40.01
CA GLU A 126 -0.91 -3.73 -38.80
C GLU A 126 -0.61 -2.22 -38.82
N GLY A 127 -0.50 -1.62 -37.64
CA GLY A 127 -0.11 -0.22 -37.46
C GLY A 127 0.51 0.02 -36.07
N THR A 128 1.24 1.12 -35.91
CA THR A 128 1.79 1.56 -34.62
C THR A 128 1.28 2.97 -34.33
N GLY A 129 0.63 3.15 -33.20
CA GLY A 129 -0.06 4.40 -32.82
C GLY A 129 -1.31 4.65 -33.61
N THR A 130 -1.25 4.50 -34.94
CA THR A 130 -2.35 4.58 -35.90
C THR A 130 -2.37 3.33 -36.79
N ILE A 131 -3.49 3.05 -37.39
CA ILE A 131 -3.65 1.95 -38.34
C ILE A 131 -4.42 2.42 -39.57
N THR A 132 -3.86 2.18 -40.77
CA THR A 132 -4.51 2.55 -42.03
C THR A 132 -5.36 1.39 -42.55
N LEU A 133 -6.68 1.53 -42.53
CA LEU A 133 -7.61 0.49 -43.00
C LEU A 133 -7.72 0.55 -44.54
N PRO A 134 -7.60 -0.62 -45.21
CA PRO A 134 -7.49 -0.63 -46.68
C PRO A 134 -8.80 -0.42 -47.43
N SER A 135 -9.94 -0.66 -46.81
CA SER A 135 -11.26 -0.59 -47.43
C SER A 135 -12.38 -0.32 -46.44
N ALA A 136 -13.57 0.02 -46.92
CA ALA A 136 -14.72 0.11 -46.02
C ALA A 136 -15.14 -1.26 -45.47
N GLY A 137 -15.62 -1.28 -44.23
CA GLY A 137 -16.06 -2.49 -43.60
C GLY A 137 -16.26 -2.40 -42.10
N TYR A 138 -16.42 -3.57 -41.47
CA TYR A 138 -16.49 -3.74 -40.03
C TYR A 138 -15.27 -4.47 -39.56
N TYR A 139 -14.52 -3.85 -38.66
CA TYR A 139 -13.22 -4.30 -38.24
C TYR A 139 -13.18 -4.65 -36.74
N LEU A 140 -12.49 -5.70 -36.43
CA LEU A 140 -12.00 -6.00 -35.08
C LEU A 140 -10.55 -5.54 -34.99
N ILE A 141 -10.25 -4.65 -34.05
CA ILE A 141 -8.89 -4.13 -33.82
C ILE A 141 -8.39 -4.63 -32.47
N LYS A 142 -7.26 -5.32 -32.47
CA LYS A 142 -6.55 -5.79 -31.27
C LYS A 142 -5.34 -4.92 -31.00
N ASP A 143 -5.13 -4.58 -29.74
CA ASP A 143 -3.85 -4.10 -29.26
C ASP A 143 -2.99 -5.31 -28.91
N VAL A 144 -1.85 -5.46 -29.58
CA VAL A 144 -0.93 -6.61 -29.42
C VAL A 144 0.43 -6.20 -28.86
N THR A 145 0.55 -4.99 -28.36
CA THR A 145 1.79 -4.53 -27.75
C THR A 145 1.93 -5.13 -26.37
N PRO A 146 3.03 -5.81 -26.06
CA PRO A 146 3.43 -6.00 -24.68
C PRO A 146 3.77 -4.61 -24.12
N VAL A 147 3.01 -4.20 -23.13
CA VAL A 147 3.20 -2.88 -22.54
C VAL A 147 4.00 -3.06 -21.27
N GLU A 148 5.23 -2.54 -21.26
CA GLU A 148 6.06 -2.45 -20.07
C GLU A 148 6.07 -1.01 -19.59
N GLY A 149 5.57 -0.74 -18.37
CA GLY A 149 5.66 0.59 -17.80
C GLY A 149 4.52 0.97 -16.87
N GLU A 150 4.68 2.12 -16.26
CA GLU A 150 3.67 2.74 -15.40
C GLU A 150 2.46 3.19 -16.24
N TYR A 151 1.25 2.95 -15.70
CA TYR A 151 -0.03 3.40 -16.27
C TYR A 151 -0.38 2.82 -17.66
N ASP A 152 0.17 1.67 -18.01
CA ASP A 152 -0.01 1.12 -19.33
C ASP A 152 -0.78 -0.21 -19.24
N ALA A 153 -2.07 -0.17 -19.56
CA ALA A 153 -2.93 -1.33 -19.66
C ALA A 153 -3.80 -1.21 -20.92
N SER A 154 -3.99 -2.31 -21.63
CA SER A 154 -4.86 -2.38 -22.78
C SER A 154 -5.85 -3.53 -22.64
N ASN A 155 -7.14 -3.21 -22.71
CA ASN A 155 -8.23 -4.20 -22.75
C ASN A 155 -8.82 -4.32 -24.17
N LEU A 156 -8.05 -3.97 -25.21
CA LEU A 156 -8.65 -3.60 -26.44
C LEU A 156 -8.87 -4.73 -27.44
N ILE A 157 -10.14 -5.10 -27.58
CA ILE A 157 -10.70 -5.53 -28.84
C ILE A 157 -11.77 -4.53 -29.23
N LEU A 158 -11.49 -3.68 -30.23
CA LEU A 158 -12.42 -2.70 -30.75
C LEU A 158 -13.17 -3.25 -31.94
N LEU A 159 -14.48 -3.02 -31.97
CA LEU A 159 -15.27 -3.18 -33.19
C LEU A 159 -15.54 -1.78 -33.81
N LEU A 160 -15.21 -1.59 -35.04
CA LEU A 160 -15.30 -0.30 -35.73
C LEU A 160 -15.87 -0.44 -37.14
N VAL A 161 -16.87 0.37 -37.47
CA VAL A 161 -17.27 0.64 -38.87
C VAL A 161 -16.40 1.75 -39.39
N SER A 162 -15.66 1.51 -40.45
CA SER A 162 -14.75 2.50 -41.04
C SER A 162 -14.72 2.44 -42.57
N GLY A 163 -14.34 3.56 -43.19
CA GLY A 163 -13.93 3.64 -44.59
C GLY A 163 -12.49 3.18 -44.81
N ALA A 164 -11.95 3.47 -45.98
CA ALA A 164 -10.51 3.34 -46.23
C ALA A 164 -9.83 4.60 -45.67
N GLU A 165 -9.41 4.55 -44.40
CA GLU A 165 -8.87 5.71 -43.67
C GLU A 165 -7.86 5.32 -42.61
N GLU A 166 -7.11 6.32 -42.12
CA GLU A 166 -6.25 6.17 -40.95
C GLU A 166 -7.09 6.33 -39.68
N VAL A 167 -6.97 5.38 -38.78
CA VAL A 167 -7.68 5.34 -37.50
C VAL A 167 -6.68 5.35 -36.36
N THR A 168 -6.92 6.19 -35.37
CA THR A 168 -6.23 6.14 -34.07
C THR A 168 -7.15 5.43 -33.08
N PRO A 169 -6.85 4.18 -32.67
CA PRO A 169 -7.64 3.50 -31.66
C PRO A 169 -7.58 4.25 -30.34
N LYS A 170 -8.73 4.44 -29.70
CA LYS A 170 -8.79 5.01 -28.35
C LYS A 170 -8.78 3.86 -27.36
N VAL A 171 -7.68 3.75 -26.62
CA VAL A 171 -7.50 2.73 -25.59
C VAL A 171 -8.21 3.20 -24.33
N LYS A 172 -9.04 2.34 -23.75
CA LYS A 172 -9.48 2.49 -22.36
C LYS A 172 -8.50 1.77 -21.47
N THR A 173 -7.96 2.48 -20.52
CA THR A 173 -7.13 1.90 -19.46
C THR A 173 -7.99 1.58 -18.27
N ASP A 174 -7.90 0.36 -17.83
CA ASP A 174 -8.57 -0.13 -16.65
C ASP A 174 -7.47 -0.60 -15.67
N ILE A 175 -6.68 0.39 -15.24
CA ILE A 175 -5.50 0.16 -14.39
C ILE A 175 -5.98 -0.11 -12.97
N PRO A 176 -5.49 -1.16 -12.31
CA PRO A 176 -5.70 -1.36 -10.90
C PRO A 176 -5.21 -0.16 -10.07
N THR A 177 -5.75 0.00 -8.89
CA THR A 177 -5.24 0.92 -7.88
C THR A 177 -4.60 0.16 -6.74
N LEU A 178 -3.63 0.77 -6.07
CA LEU A 178 -3.03 0.25 -4.84
C LEU A 178 -3.19 1.28 -3.73
N GLN A 179 -3.54 0.80 -2.54
CA GLN A 179 -3.48 1.55 -1.29
C GLN A 179 -2.60 0.81 -0.29
N LYS A 180 -1.73 1.55 0.40
CA LYS A 180 -0.87 1.06 1.46
C LYS A 180 -1.21 1.76 2.76
N LYS A 181 -1.45 0.99 3.82
CA LYS A 181 -1.83 1.52 5.13
C LYS A 181 -1.00 0.88 6.24
N VAL A 182 -0.92 1.57 7.36
CA VAL A 182 -0.29 1.15 8.61
C VAL A 182 -1.28 1.33 9.75
N LYS A 183 -1.18 0.53 10.81
CA LYS A 183 -1.87 0.80 12.07
C LYS A 183 -0.90 1.42 13.04
N ASP A 184 -1.42 2.26 13.89
CA ASP A 184 -0.74 2.83 15.03
C ASP A 184 -1.20 2.18 16.32
N LYS A 185 -0.32 2.12 17.33
CA LYS A 185 -0.63 1.56 18.63
C LYS A 185 0.03 2.37 19.73
N ASN A 186 -0.77 3.03 20.56
CA ASN A 186 -0.28 3.67 21.77
C ASN A 186 -0.08 2.65 22.89
N ASP A 187 1.14 2.40 23.27
CA ASP A 187 1.52 1.39 24.25
C ASP A 187 1.09 1.73 25.68
N SER A 188 0.93 3.01 26.01
CA SER A 188 0.51 3.44 27.34
C SER A 188 -0.99 3.22 27.60
N THR A 189 -1.80 3.21 26.54
CA THR A 189 -3.25 3.00 26.62
C THR A 189 -3.68 1.64 26.07
N GLY A 190 -2.87 1.02 25.23
CA GLY A 190 -3.20 -0.18 24.47
C GLY A 190 -4.14 0.08 23.29
N ALA A 191 -4.50 1.34 23.00
CA ALA A 191 -5.35 1.71 21.89
C ALA A 191 -4.63 1.46 20.55
N THR A 192 -5.39 0.97 19.57
CA THR A 192 -4.91 0.77 18.20
C THR A 192 -5.83 1.53 17.26
N THR A 193 -5.26 2.21 16.26
CA THR A 193 -6.02 2.96 15.26
C THR A 193 -6.63 2.05 14.20
N ASP A 194 -7.49 2.62 13.36
CA ASP A 194 -7.81 2.07 12.05
C ASP A 194 -6.60 2.20 11.11
N TRP A 195 -6.71 1.69 9.87
CA TRP A 195 -5.69 1.77 8.85
C TRP A 195 -5.49 3.22 8.36
N GLN A 196 -4.26 3.73 8.43
CA GLN A 196 -3.90 5.13 8.13
C GLN A 196 -2.58 5.22 7.35
N ASP A 197 -2.13 6.43 6.97
CA ASP A 197 -0.95 6.63 6.12
C ASP A 197 0.35 6.86 6.89
N SER A 198 0.27 7.11 8.18
CA SER A 198 1.44 7.25 9.04
C SER A 198 1.16 6.74 10.45
N ALA A 199 2.22 6.39 11.17
CA ALA A 199 2.17 5.92 12.56
C ALA A 199 3.45 6.32 13.27
N ASP A 200 3.49 6.21 14.59
CA ASP A 200 4.73 6.27 15.35
C ASP A 200 4.93 5.01 16.20
N TYR A 201 6.21 4.64 16.39
CA TYR A 201 6.58 3.40 17.07
C TYR A 201 7.93 3.51 17.77
N ASP A 202 8.08 2.73 18.85
CA ASP A 202 9.38 2.47 19.46
C ASP A 202 10.29 1.66 18.51
N ILE A 203 11.59 1.94 18.53
CA ILE A 203 12.57 1.09 17.83
C ILE A 203 12.49 -0.34 18.37
N GLY A 204 12.32 -1.31 17.46
CA GLY A 204 12.18 -2.73 17.79
C GLY A 204 10.72 -3.21 17.80
N ASP A 205 9.76 -2.33 17.69
CA ASP A 205 8.35 -2.70 17.68
C ASP A 205 7.93 -3.38 16.40
N THR A 206 6.88 -4.19 16.52
CA THR A 206 6.24 -4.89 15.41
C THR A 206 5.06 -4.10 14.90
N ILE A 207 5.15 -3.66 13.65
CA ILE A 207 4.23 -2.74 12.99
C ILE A 207 3.35 -3.50 12.00
N PRO A 208 2.01 -3.41 12.09
CA PRO A 208 1.08 -3.98 11.12
C PRO A 208 0.93 -3.10 9.89
N TYR A 209 1.01 -3.72 8.69
CA TYR A 209 0.81 -3.08 7.40
C TYR A 209 -0.28 -3.79 6.59
N GLN A 210 -0.95 -3.03 5.72
CA GLN A 210 -1.91 -3.55 4.78
C GLN A 210 -1.68 -2.96 3.38
N LEU A 211 -1.66 -3.83 2.36
CA LEU A 211 -1.70 -3.49 0.95
C LEU A 211 -3.06 -3.90 0.41
N THR A 212 -3.78 -2.98 -0.24
CA THR A 212 -5.06 -3.26 -0.87
C THR A 212 -5.03 -2.84 -2.33
N ALA A 213 -5.06 -3.81 -3.24
CA ALA A 213 -5.24 -3.58 -4.66
C ALA A 213 -6.72 -3.68 -5.02
N THR A 214 -7.23 -2.72 -5.80
CA THR A 214 -8.53 -2.84 -6.46
C THR A 214 -8.30 -3.08 -7.94
N LEU A 215 -8.75 -4.23 -8.44
CA LEU A 215 -8.55 -4.64 -9.82
C LEU A 215 -9.41 -3.78 -10.76
N GLY A 216 -8.91 -3.61 -11.97
CA GLY A 216 -9.68 -3.11 -13.09
C GLY A 216 -10.58 -4.19 -13.70
N ASN A 217 -10.77 -4.14 -15.02
CA ASN A 217 -11.54 -5.16 -15.74
C ASN A 217 -10.68 -6.38 -16.07
N VAL A 218 -10.95 -7.49 -15.41
CA VAL A 218 -10.26 -8.76 -15.60
C VAL A 218 -11.02 -9.75 -16.49
N SER A 219 -12.21 -9.39 -16.96
CA SER A 219 -13.12 -10.29 -17.69
C SER A 219 -12.51 -10.86 -18.95
N ASN A 220 -11.71 -10.05 -19.66
CA ASN A 220 -11.14 -10.42 -20.96
C ASN A 220 -9.82 -11.22 -20.84
N PHE A 221 -9.32 -11.44 -19.64
CA PHE A 221 -8.12 -12.20 -19.40
C PHE A 221 -8.45 -13.68 -19.11
N ASP A 222 -7.69 -14.61 -19.67
CA ASP A 222 -7.79 -16.03 -19.32
C ASP A 222 -7.27 -16.26 -17.89
N THR A 223 -6.11 -15.70 -17.57
CA THR A 223 -5.48 -15.65 -16.24
C THR A 223 -5.12 -14.22 -15.91
N TYR A 224 -5.07 -13.86 -14.63
CA TYR A 224 -4.71 -12.51 -14.22
C TYR A 224 -3.69 -12.56 -13.09
N TYR A 225 -2.44 -12.21 -13.41
CA TYR A 225 -1.33 -12.14 -12.48
C TYR A 225 -1.36 -10.83 -11.69
N VAL A 226 -0.97 -10.90 -10.42
CA VAL A 226 -0.67 -9.73 -9.59
C VAL A 226 0.56 -10.00 -8.73
N GLU A 227 1.36 -8.94 -8.50
CA GLU A 227 2.51 -8.95 -7.59
C GLU A 227 2.56 -7.62 -6.86
N PHE A 228 2.47 -7.65 -5.54
CA PHE A 228 2.76 -6.53 -4.67
C PHE A 228 4.28 -6.44 -4.48
N VAL A 229 4.84 -5.30 -4.74
CA VAL A 229 6.25 -4.99 -4.53
C VAL A 229 6.34 -3.88 -3.50
N ASP A 230 6.99 -4.15 -2.39
CA ASP A 230 7.05 -3.30 -1.21
C ASP A 230 8.51 -3.06 -0.82
N THR A 231 8.92 -1.79 -0.71
CA THR A 231 10.30 -1.40 -0.38
C THR A 231 10.32 -0.61 0.91
N MET A 232 11.02 -1.12 1.88
CA MET A 232 11.07 -0.65 3.25
C MET A 232 12.38 0.11 3.51
N VAL A 233 12.31 1.21 4.28
CA VAL A 233 13.51 1.94 4.72
C VAL A 233 13.57 1.91 6.23
N HIS A 234 14.67 1.39 6.80
CA HIS A 234 14.84 1.15 8.25
C HIS A 234 13.76 0.28 8.87
N LEU A 235 13.23 -0.64 8.08
CA LEU A 235 12.24 -1.62 8.50
C LEU A 235 12.67 -3.01 8.04
N THR A 236 12.31 -4.03 8.80
CA THR A 236 12.59 -5.44 8.45
C THR A 236 11.27 -6.22 8.46
N TYR A 237 10.94 -6.83 7.32
CA TYR A 237 9.77 -7.71 7.20
C TYR A 237 9.86 -8.89 8.18
N ASN A 238 8.74 -9.23 8.81
CA ASN A 238 8.62 -10.36 9.72
C ASN A 238 7.87 -11.54 9.08
N ASN A 239 6.57 -11.34 8.82
CA ASN A 239 5.70 -12.40 8.27
C ASN A 239 4.43 -11.83 7.65
N ILE A 240 3.85 -12.59 6.72
CA ILE A 240 2.48 -12.38 6.24
C ILE A 240 1.49 -12.86 7.31
N THR A 241 0.48 -12.05 7.59
CA THR A 241 -0.60 -12.38 8.51
C THR A 241 -1.88 -12.78 7.80
N SER A 242 -2.12 -12.24 6.59
CA SER A 242 -3.30 -12.57 5.78
C SER A 242 -3.07 -12.23 4.31
N VAL A 243 -3.56 -13.09 3.39
CA VAL A 243 -3.72 -12.78 1.96
C VAL A 243 -5.13 -13.12 1.55
N LYS A 244 -5.85 -12.17 0.92
CA LYS A 244 -7.25 -12.35 0.51
C LYS A 244 -7.47 -11.92 -0.93
N VAL A 245 -8.36 -12.63 -1.62
CA VAL A 245 -8.94 -12.23 -2.90
C VAL A 245 -10.44 -12.09 -2.69
N GLY A 246 -10.96 -10.86 -2.65
CA GLY A 246 -12.28 -10.57 -2.14
C GLY A 246 -12.44 -11.08 -0.69
N ASP A 247 -13.47 -11.89 -0.45
CA ASP A 247 -13.71 -12.52 0.86
C ASP A 247 -12.93 -13.82 1.08
N LYS A 248 -12.28 -14.35 0.05
CA LYS A 248 -11.55 -15.62 0.13
C LYS A 248 -10.15 -15.40 0.70
N THR A 249 -9.88 -15.98 1.87
CA THR A 249 -8.52 -16.07 2.42
C THR A 249 -7.75 -17.19 1.71
N LEU A 250 -6.52 -16.89 1.28
CA LEU A 250 -5.60 -17.81 0.65
C LEU A 250 -4.73 -18.52 1.69
N SER A 251 -4.44 -19.80 1.43
CA SER A 251 -3.52 -20.61 2.23
C SER A 251 -2.08 -20.47 1.72
N ALA A 252 -1.12 -20.82 2.54
CA ALA A 252 0.27 -20.95 2.12
C ALA A 252 0.40 -21.90 0.92
N GLY A 253 1.11 -21.45 -0.14
CA GLY A 253 1.22 -22.17 -1.42
C GLY A 253 0.19 -21.74 -2.48
N GLU A 254 -0.80 -20.93 -2.15
CA GLU A 254 -1.69 -20.28 -3.13
C GLU A 254 -1.16 -18.89 -3.55
N TYR A 255 -0.09 -18.42 -2.92
CA TYR A 255 0.68 -17.21 -3.26
C TYR A 255 2.16 -17.46 -2.99
N THR A 256 3.02 -16.65 -3.57
CA THR A 256 4.47 -16.71 -3.40
C THR A 256 4.97 -15.48 -2.65
N ILE A 257 5.91 -15.68 -1.73
CA ILE A 257 6.58 -14.61 -0.98
C ILE A 257 8.07 -14.67 -1.32
N ASP A 258 8.66 -13.53 -1.63
CA ASP A 258 10.11 -13.34 -1.66
C ASP A 258 10.50 -12.12 -0.82
N TRP A 259 11.46 -12.30 0.09
CA TRP A 259 12.03 -11.24 0.91
C TRP A 259 13.51 -11.09 0.65
N ASN A 260 13.89 -9.98 0.05
CA ASN A 260 15.28 -9.60 -0.13
C ASN A 260 15.72 -8.66 1.01
N ASN A 261 16.42 -9.20 2.00
CA ASN A 261 16.87 -8.42 3.16
C ASN A 261 17.95 -7.37 2.81
N THR A 262 18.68 -7.54 1.71
CA THR A 262 19.69 -6.57 1.26
C THR A 262 19.04 -5.32 0.69
N ASP A 263 18.05 -5.50 -0.17
CA ASP A 263 17.30 -4.41 -0.81
C ASP A 263 16.09 -3.96 0.01
N LYS A 264 15.85 -4.62 1.17
CA LYS A 264 14.67 -4.39 2.03
C LYS A 264 13.36 -4.46 1.22
N LYS A 265 13.26 -5.41 0.30
CA LYS A 265 12.17 -5.56 -0.63
C LYS A 265 11.38 -6.85 -0.39
N LEU A 266 10.08 -6.70 -0.13
CA LEU A 266 9.11 -7.77 -0.07
C LEU A 266 8.34 -7.83 -1.38
N THR A 267 8.21 -9.04 -1.96
CA THR A 267 7.25 -9.30 -3.02
C THR A 267 6.26 -10.37 -2.61
N VAL A 268 4.98 -10.15 -2.96
CA VAL A 268 3.90 -11.13 -2.74
C VAL A 268 3.14 -11.29 -4.05
N SER A 269 3.22 -12.45 -4.69
CA SER A 269 2.60 -12.69 -5.98
C SER A 269 1.53 -13.77 -5.96
N ILE A 270 0.53 -13.61 -6.83
CA ILE A 270 -0.54 -14.57 -7.10
C ILE A 270 -0.59 -14.76 -8.62
N ASP A 271 -0.28 -15.96 -9.12
CA ASP A 271 -0.17 -16.25 -10.56
C ASP A 271 -1.48 -16.03 -11.31
N ASP A 272 -2.61 -16.37 -10.68
CA ASP A 272 -3.93 -16.18 -11.27
C ASP A 272 -4.99 -15.94 -10.20
N VAL A 273 -5.35 -14.67 -10.02
CA VAL A 273 -6.38 -14.29 -9.03
C VAL A 273 -7.79 -14.74 -9.43
N LYS A 274 -8.04 -14.99 -10.74
CA LYS A 274 -9.35 -15.47 -11.23
C LYS A 274 -9.65 -16.86 -10.72
N LYS A 275 -8.63 -17.71 -10.52
CA LYS A 275 -8.76 -19.02 -9.88
C LYS A 275 -9.38 -18.94 -8.48
N TYR A 276 -9.26 -17.81 -7.84
CA TYR A 276 -9.78 -17.56 -6.50
C TYR A 276 -11.07 -16.71 -6.49
N GLY A 277 -11.66 -16.51 -7.68
CA GLY A 277 -12.95 -15.84 -7.83
C GLY A 277 -12.86 -14.33 -8.05
N ALA A 278 -11.67 -13.81 -8.37
CA ALA A 278 -11.55 -12.40 -8.73
C ALA A 278 -12.38 -12.05 -9.97
N ALA A 279 -13.11 -10.96 -9.89
CA ALA A 279 -13.90 -10.34 -10.94
C ALA A 279 -13.50 -8.87 -11.08
N ASN A 280 -14.17 -8.15 -11.97
CA ASN A 280 -13.98 -6.70 -12.12
C ASN A 280 -14.20 -5.99 -10.79
N SER A 281 -13.31 -5.06 -10.46
CA SER A 281 -13.31 -4.30 -9.21
C SER A 281 -13.15 -5.14 -7.93
N SER A 282 -12.74 -6.40 -8.02
CA SER A 282 -12.38 -7.19 -6.84
C SER A 282 -11.19 -6.59 -6.13
N THR A 283 -11.19 -6.68 -4.80
CA THR A 283 -10.04 -6.28 -3.98
C THR A 283 -9.14 -7.47 -3.69
N ILE A 284 -7.84 -7.20 -3.62
CA ILE A 284 -6.83 -8.14 -3.13
C ILE A 284 -6.14 -7.46 -1.96
N THR A 285 -6.13 -8.12 -0.80
CA THR A 285 -5.57 -7.56 0.43
C THR A 285 -4.44 -8.44 0.92
N VAL A 286 -3.30 -7.83 1.20
CA VAL A 286 -2.13 -8.46 1.85
C VAL A 286 -1.88 -7.74 3.16
N GLU A 287 -1.92 -8.47 4.27
CA GLU A 287 -1.56 -7.97 5.58
C GLU A 287 -0.27 -8.66 6.03
N TYR A 288 0.65 -7.87 6.56
CA TYR A 288 1.93 -8.35 7.04
C TYR A 288 2.43 -7.51 8.22
N THR A 289 3.51 -7.94 8.84
CA THR A 289 4.19 -7.17 9.88
C THR A 289 5.65 -6.92 9.52
N ALA A 290 6.18 -5.79 9.99
CA ALA A 290 7.59 -5.45 9.93
C ALA A 290 8.06 -4.88 11.29
N THR A 291 9.35 -4.92 11.55
CA THR A 291 9.97 -4.34 12.75
C THR A 291 10.69 -3.05 12.39
N LEU A 292 10.55 -2.01 13.23
CA LEU A 292 11.34 -0.79 13.12
C LEU A 292 12.78 -1.06 13.55
N ASP A 293 13.72 -0.90 12.63
CA ASP A 293 15.13 -1.27 12.82
C ASP A 293 15.86 -0.32 13.79
N SER A 294 16.96 -0.79 14.36
CA SER A 294 17.77 -0.01 15.32
C SER A 294 18.46 1.22 14.71
N ASP A 295 18.55 1.30 13.39
CA ASP A 295 19.09 2.42 12.63
C ASP A 295 18.00 3.36 12.09
N ALA A 296 16.78 3.27 12.62
CA ALA A 296 15.65 4.12 12.24
C ALA A 296 15.97 5.60 12.37
N ILE A 297 15.48 6.39 11.41
CA ILE A 297 15.64 7.84 11.39
C ILE A 297 14.62 8.46 12.35
N ILE A 298 15.15 9.27 13.27
CA ILE A 298 14.37 10.01 14.26
C ILE A 298 13.97 11.37 13.69
N GLY A 299 12.71 11.77 13.91
CA GLY A 299 12.19 13.08 13.52
C GLY A 299 11.45 13.10 12.20
N SER A 300 11.34 14.28 11.58
CA SER A 300 10.39 14.58 10.50
C SER A 300 10.65 13.86 9.18
N THR A 301 11.85 13.34 8.95
CA THR A 301 12.12 12.50 7.78
C THR A 301 11.36 11.18 7.87
N GLY A 302 11.28 10.58 9.07
CA GLY A 302 10.65 9.30 9.32
C GLY A 302 11.26 8.14 8.52
N ASN A 303 10.58 7.02 8.55
CA ASN A 303 11.00 5.74 7.97
C ASN A 303 9.94 5.31 6.94
N PRO A 304 10.14 5.67 5.65
CA PRO A 304 9.14 5.41 4.63
C PRO A 304 9.10 3.93 4.23
N ASN A 305 7.90 3.52 3.85
CA ASN A 305 7.62 2.21 3.27
C ASN A 305 6.72 2.42 2.05
N GLU A 306 7.20 2.07 0.85
CA GLU A 306 6.56 2.35 -0.43
C GLU A 306 6.25 1.06 -1.18
N ALA A 307 5.04 0.98 -1.74
CA ALA A 307 4.62 -0.18 -2.51
C ALA A 307 3.97 0.19 -3.84
N TYR A 308 4.06 -0.71 -4.82
CA TYR A 308 3.31 -0.68 -6.06
C TYR A 308 2.83 -2.09 -6.45
N LEU A 309 1.86 -2.16 -7.36
CA LEU A 309 1.35 -3.41 -7.90
C LEU A 309 1.85 -3.61 -9.32
N ILE A 310 2.36 -4.81 -9.62
CA ILE A 310 2.55 -5.34 -10.98
C ILE A 310 1.32 -6.18 -11.31
N PHE A 311 0.81 -6.07 -12.52
CA PHE A 311 -0.43 -6.76 -12.93
C PHE A 311 -0.43 -7.12 -14.42
N SER A 312 -1.19 -8.14 -14.80
CA SER A 312 -1.44 -8.45 -16.22
C SER A 312 -2.14 -7.29 -16.91
N ASN A 313 -1.53 -6.73 -17.95
CA ASN A 313 -1.99 -5.47 -18.54
C ASN A 313 -2.55 -5.58 -19.95
N ASN A 314 -2.44 -6.73 -20.62
CA ASN A 314 -2.98 -6.93 -21.96
C ASN A 314 -3.51 -8.37 -22.15
N PRO A 315 -4.84 -8.56 -22.39
CA PRO A 315 -5.41 -9.90 -22.59
C PRO A 315 -5.03 -10.53 -23.93
N ASN A 316 -4.45 -9.79 -24.86
CA ASN A 316 -4.09 -10.26 -26.21
C ASN A 316 -2.60 -10.60 -26.36
N SER A 317 -1.79 -10.34 -25.35
CA SER A 317 -0.35 -10.62 -25.35
C SER A 317 0.16 -10.77 -23.92
N ASP A 318 1.28 -11.45 -23.74
CA ASP A 318 1.99 -11.48 -22.47
C ASP A 318 2.60 -10.11 -22.18
N GLY A 319 2.39 -9.60 -20.97
CA GLY A 319 2.93 -8.32 -20.53
C GLY A 319 2.38 -7.92 -19.15
N TYR A 320 3.11 -7.02 -18.50
CA TYR A 320 2.77 -6.56 -17.17
C TYR A 320 2.80 -5.04 -17.12
N GLY A 321 1.79 -4.45 -16.49
CA GLY A 321 1.73 -3.05 -16.11
C GLY A 321 2.14 -2.86 -14.65
N LYS A 322 2.30 -1.61 -14.27
CA LYS A 322 2.67 -1.19 -12.92
C LYS A 322 1.81 -0.02 -12.48
N THR A 323 1.29 -0.04 -11.25
CA THR A 323 0.55 1.10 -10.69
C THR A 323 1.49 2.22 -10.27
N ALA A 324 0.93 3.41 -10.02
CA ALA A 324 1.60 4.39 -9.19
C ALA A 324 1.96 3.78 -7.83
N PRO A 325 3.09 4.16 -7.24
CA PRO A 325 3.40 3.77 -5.88
C PRO A 325 2.49 4.49 -4.88
N ASP A 326 2.26 3.83 -3.76
CA ASP A 326 1.66 4.41 -2.56
C ASP A 326 2.58 4.16 -1.37
N LYS A 327 2.63 5.09 -0.41
CA LYS A 327 3.56 5.03 0.71
C LYS A 327 2.93 5.42 2.03
N ASN A 328 3.50 4.90 3.11
CA ASN A 328 3.31 5.39 4.45
C ASN A 328 4.65 5.68 5.13
N ILE A 329 4.60 6.37 6.26
CA ILE A 329 5.79 6.76 7.00
C ILE A 329 5.59 6.42 8.47
N VAL A 330 6.59 5.76 9.07
CA VAL A 330 6.67 5.53 10.51
C VAL A 330 7.64 6.53 11.14
N PHE A 331 7.17 7.22 12.16
CA PHE A 331 7.95 8.18 12.93
C PHE A 331 8.45 7.56 14.24
N THR A 332 9.50 8.14 14.78
CA THR A 332 10.02 7.82 16.11
C THR A 332 10.75 9.04 16.65
N TYR A 333 10.85 9.17 17.96
CA TYR A 333 11.28 10.37 18.65
C TYR A 333 12.45 10.12 19.59
N LYS A 334 12.91 11.19 20.25
CA LYS A 334 13.90 11.10 21.32
C LYS A 334 13.67 12.14 22.39
N VAL A 335 14.09 11.82 23.61
CA VAL A 335 14.13 12.72 24.74
C VAL A 335 15.56 13.04 25.08
N VAL A 336 15.85 14.33 25.35
CA VAL A 336 17.13 14.85 25.81
C VAL A 336 16.92 15.57 27.13
N ALA A 337 17.58 15.10 28.19
CA ALA A 337 17.54 15.71 29.50
C ALA A 337 18.91 16.36 29.81
N ASN A 338 18.91 17.67 30.01
CA ASN A 338 20.08 18.43 30.43
C ASN A 338 20.08 18.54 31.96
N LYS A 339 21.06 17.91 32.62
CA LYS A 339 21.21 17.93 34.06
C LYS A 339 21.89 19.20 34.51
N ILE A 340 21.23 19.95 35.42
CA ILE A 340 21.70 21.24 35.95
C ILE A 340 21.62 21.31 37.48
N ASP A 341 22.35 22.25 38.04
CA ASP A 341 22.23 22.67 39.44
C ASP A 341 21.27 23.85 39.61
N GLN A 342 21.11 24.35 40.84
CA GLN A 342 20.25 25.48 41.18
C GLN A 342 20.70 26.80 40.58
N ASP A 343 21.92 26.90 40.05
CA ASP A 343 22.48 28.08 39.37
C ASP A 343 22.42 27.96 37.85
N ASP A 344 21.64 26.97 37.31
CA ASP A 344 21.48 26.66 35.88
C ASP A 344 22.80 26.23 35.21
N LYS A 345 23.76 25.66 35.99
CA LYS A 345 25.04 25.13 35.47
C LYS A 345 24.96 23.66 35.27
N PRO A 346 25.62 23.11 34.22
CA PRO A 346 25.70 21.66 34.01
C PRO A 346 26.18 20.92 35.25
N LEU A 347 25.45 19.88 35.67
CA LEU A 347 25.73 19.09 36.86
C LEU A 347 25.98 17.61 36.50
N ALA A 348 27.22 17.18 36.73
CA ALA A 348 27.63 15.81 36.47
C ALA A 348 27.39 14.89 37.67
N GLY A 349 27.55 13.57 37.48
CA GLY A 349 27.48 12.56 38.55
C GLY A 349 26.08 11.98 38.79
N ALA A 350 25.14 12.23 37.88
CA ALA A 350 23.80 11.60 37.86
C ALA A 350 23.73 10.36 36.99
N ALA A 351 22.74 9.49 37.31
CA ALA A 351 22.26 8.44 36.40
C ALA A 351 20.73 8.42 36.40
N PHE A 352 20.14 8.15 35.23
CA PHE A 352 18.69 8.16 35.04
C PHE A 352 18.20 6.88 34.35
N ALA A 353 16.93 6.53 34.62
CA ALA A 353 16.18 5.55 33.85
C ALA A 353 14.91 6.18 33.27
N LEU A 354 14.60 5.82 32.03
CA LEU A 354 13.33 6.13 31.37
C LEU A 354 12.43 4.90 31.48
N PHE A 355 11.19 5.14 31.85
CA PHE A 355 10.13 4.15 31.93
C PHE A 355 8.95 4.58 31.08
N LYS A 356 8.26 3.62 30.45
CA LYS A 356 7.01 3.83 29.70
C LYS A 356 5.86 3.24 30.50
N LYS A 357 4.77 3.97 30.66
CA LYS A 357 3.56 3.50 31.30
C LYS A 357 2.97 2.33 30.52
N LEU A 358 2.44 1.35 31.22
CA LEU A 358 1.74 0.23 30.65
C LEU A 358 0.22 0.42 30.75
N PRO A 359 -0.56 -0.12 29.80
CA PRO A 359 -2.03 0.03 29.81
C PRO A 359 -2.69 -0.68 30.98
N ALA A 360 -2.01 -1.65 31.58
CA ALA A 360 -2.43 -2.38 32.76
C ALA A 360 -1.24 -2.98 33.48
N VAL A 361 -1.42 -3.38 34.73
CA VAL A 361 -0.39 -4.12 35.49
C VAL A 361 -0.20 -5.51 34.84
N PRO A 362 1.03 -5.85 34.38
CA PRO A 362 1.29 -7.14 33.75
C PRO A 362 1.08 -8.30 34.70
N THR A 363 0.45 -9.35 34.18
CA THR A 363 0.26 -10.63 34.90
C THR A 363 1.11 -11.77 34.35
N ASP A 364 1.85 -11.51 33.27
CA ASP A 364 2.68 -12.48 32.52
C ASP A 364 4.15 -12.53 32.95
N GLY A 365 4.53 -11.75 33.98
CA GLY A 365 5.90 -11.65 34.45
C GLY A 365 6.75 -10.58 33.77
N THR A 366 6.15 -9.74 32.93
CA THR A 366 6.83 -8.56 32.33
C THR A 366 7.42 -7.69 33.44
N SER A 367 8.69 -7.32 33.30
CA SER A 367 9.38 -6.46 34.26
C SER A 367 8.76 -5.08 34.29
N HIS A 368 8.33 -4.65 35.49
CA HIS A 368 7.75 -3.33 35.69
C HIS A 368 8.02 -2.81 37.10
N ILE A 369 7.83 -1.52 37.28
CA ILE A 369 7.78 -0.86 38.58
C ILE A 369 6.40 -0.24 38.78
N MET A 370 5.97 -0.15 40.04
CA MET A 370 4.75 0.56 40.40
C MET A 370 5.07 2.00 40.84
N GLU A 371 4.30 2.96 40.31
CA GLU A 371 4.35 4.34 40.77
C GLU A 371 2.92 4.84 41.01
N GLY A 372 2.47 4.79 42.27
CA GLY A 372 1.06 4.83 42.63
C GLY A 372 0.32 3.59 42.17
N ASP A 373 -0.77 3.78 41.44
CA ASP A 373 -1.58 2.69 40.87
C ASP A 373 -1.13 2.30 39.45
N ASP A 374 -0.19 3.03 38.84
CA ASP A 374 0.29 2.81 37.48
C ASP A 374 1.51 1.89 37.43
N ALA A 375 1.54 1.00 36.43
CA ALA A 375 2.68 0.15 36.11
C ALA A 375 3.52 0.77 34.99
N TYR A 376 4.84 0.71 35.13
CA TYR A 376 5.79 1.28 34.16
C TYR A 376 6.85 0.24 33.78
N ALA A 377 7.03 -0.01 32.48
CA ALA A 377 8.10 -0.84 31.97
C ALA A 377 9.40 -0.03 31.78
N PRO A 378 10.58 -0.60 32.10
CA PRO A 378 11.85 0.08 31.85
C PRO A 378 12.12 0.17 30.35
N VAL A 379 12.38 1.38 29.85
CA VAL A 379 12.83 1.60 28.47
C VAL A 379 14.36 1.50 28.43
N LYS A 380 15.06 2.32 29.23
CA LYS A 380 16.53 2.31 29.27
C LYS A 380 17.07 3.07 30.50
N GLU A 381 18.11 2.50 31.12
CA GLU A 381 18.94 3.19 32.11
C GLU A 381 20.16 3.84 31.45
N LEU A 382 20.51 5.04 31.84
CA LEU A 382 21.65 5.79 31.32
C LEU A 382 22.63 6.17 32.44
N ASN A 383 23.92 6.01 32.14
CA ASN A 383 25.02 6.35 33.00
C ASN A 383 25.14 5.52 34.32
N VAL A 384 24.56 4.32 34.33
CA VAL A 384 24.71 3.37 35.45
C VAL A 384 25.81 2.39 35.08
N GLY A 385 26.86 2.33 35.89
CA GLY A 385 27.98 1.39 35.76
C GLY A 385 27.60 -0.04 36.16
N ALA A 386 28.50 -0.99 35.86
CA ALA A 386 28.29 -2.41 36.10
C ALA A 386 28.09 -2.79 37.60
N ASN A 387 28.63 -1.99 38.52
CA ASN A 387 28.53 -2.18 39.96
C ASN A 387 27.49 -1.24 40.60
N GLY A 388 26.66 -0.54 39.82
CA GLY A 388 25.68 0.41 40.31
C GLY A 388 26.26 1.79 40.64
N GLU A 389 27.45 2.12 40.15
CA GLU A 389 28.06 3.47 40.24
C GLU A 389 27.72 4.32 39.01
N VAL A 390 28.08 5.62 39.05
CA VAL A 390 28.02 6.50 37.88
C VAL A 390 29.11 6.09 36.90
N ALA A 391 28.70 5.65 35.69
CA ALA A 391 29.60 5.12 34.67
C ALA A 391 30.48 6.20 34.03
N ASP A 392 29.90 7.36 33.73
CA ASP A 392 30.58 8.56 33.24
C ASP A 392 30.30 9.73 34.17
N LYS A 393 31.34 10.12 34.92
CA LYS A 393 31.22 11.18 35.96
C LYS A 393 31.13 12.58 35.40
N GLU A 394 31.41 12.77 34.13
CA GLU A 394 31.37 14.05 33.46
C GLU A 394 30.08 14.27 32.63
N LEU A 395 29.27 13.21 32.50
CA LEU A 395 28.03 13.27 31.72
C LEU A 395 27.00 14.20 32.37
N THR A 396 26.52 15.17 31.60
CA THR A 396 25.52 16.16 32.02
C THR A 396 24.31 16.21 31.09
N THR A 397 24.31 15.45 30.00
CA THR A 397 23.20 15.33 29.04
C THR A 397 22.89 13.85 28.82
N PHE A 398 21.62 13.51 28.90
CA PHE A 398 21.11 12.14 28.77
C PHE A 398 20.17 12.07 27.58
N GLU A 399 20.28 11.05 26.71
CA GLU A 399 19.50 10.93 25.50
C GLU A 399 18.88 9.53 25.38
N TRP A 400 17.56 9.47 25.30
CA TRP A 400 16.78 8.26 24.99
C TRP A 400 16.22 8.38 23.58
N LYS A 401 16.59 7.44 22.72
CA LYS A 401 16.26 7.43 21.29
C LYS A 401 15.31 6.31 20.95
N GLY A 402 14.47 6.55 19.94
CA GLY A 402 13.61 5.54 19.36
C GLY A 402 12.41 5.24 20.26
N ILE A 403 11.72 6.27 20.67
CA ILE A 403 10.46 6.22 21.43
C ILE A 403 9.31 6.77 20.58
N ASP A 404 8.10 6.36 20.86
CA ASP A 404 6.86 6.81 20.25
C ASP A 404 6.08 7.78 21.15
N ASP A 405 4.81 8.02 20.85
CA ASP A 405 3.89 8.73 21.71
C ASP A 405 3.51 7.87 22.96
N GLY A 406 3.11 8.52 24.05
CA GLY A 406 2.69 7.81 25.25
C GLY A 406 3.07 8.51 26.55
N GLU A 407 2.76 7.86 27.68
CA GLU A 407 3.06 8.34 29.03
C GLU A 407 4.39 7.78 29.51
N TYR A 408 5.29 8.66 29.93
CA TYR A 408 6.65 8.31 30.34
C TYR A 408 6.98 8.84 31.72
N MET A 409 8.04 8.27 32.30
CA MET A 409 8.60 8.70 33.58
C MET A 409 10.13 8.63 33.54
N ILE A 410 10.81 9.76 33.79
CA ILE A 410 12.24 9.81 34.04
C ILE A 410 12.45 9.71 35.54
N LYS A 411 13.27 8.75 35.96
CA LYS A 411 13.63 8.54 37.38
C LYS A 411 15.11 8.68 37.56
N GLU A 412 15.52 9.49 38.54
CA GLU A 412 16.92 9.57 38.98
C GLU A 412 17.29 8.29 39.71
N ILE A 413 18.28 7.55 39.21
CA ILE A 413 18.78 6.31 39.79
C ILE A 413 19.96 6.58 40.74
N ILE A 414 20.82 7.52 40.32
CA ILE A 414 21.98 7.96 41.13
C ILE A 414 21.94 9.49 41.18
N THR A 415 21.92 10.01 42.41
CA THR A 415 21.92 11.45 42.66
C THR A 415 23.38 11.94 42.79
N PRO A 416 23.74 13.10 42.20
CA PRO A 416 25.07 13.69 42.35
C PRO A 416 25.42 13.95 43.82
N ALA A 417 26.70 13.74 44.18
CA ALA A 417 27.15 13.89 45.56
C ALA A 417 26.97 15.33 46.07
N GLY A 418 26.30 15.47 47.22
CA GLY A 418 26.02 16.76 47.84
C GLY A 418 24.70 17.42 47.42
N TYR A 419 23.94 16.77 46.55
CA TYR A 419 22.63 17.23 46.10
C TYR A 419 21.50 16.34 46.64
N ASN A 420 20.29 16.89 46.70
CA ASN A 420 19.10 16.10 47.02
C ASN A 420 18.60 15.36 45.79
N SER A 421 18.06 14.16 45.96
CA SER A 421 17.34 13.45 44.90
C SER A 421 16.07 14.20 44.50
N ILE A 422 15.64 13.99 43.29
CA ILE A 422 14.40 14.55 42.75
C ILE A 422 13.29 13.48 42.74
N GLU A 423 12.03 13.96 42.74
CA GLU A 423 10.89 13.10 42.46
C GLU A 423 10.90 12.66 40.99
N PRO A 424 10.33 11.50 40.65
CA PRO A 424 10.20 11.07 39.28
C PRO A 424 9.45 12.11 38.43
N ILE A 425 9.98 12.40 37.23
CA ILE A 425 9.39 13.34 36.28
C ILE A 425 8.47 12.58 35.34
N LYS A 426 7.17 12.77 35.50
CA LYS A 426 6.14 12.19 34.62
C LYS A 426 5.80 13.19 33.51
N PHE A 427 5.73 12.69 32.27
CA PHE A 427 5.40 13.50 31.12
C PHE A 427 4.70 12.63 30.05
N THR A 428 4.00 13.30 29.11
CA THR A 428 3.35 12.65 27.99
C THR A 428 3.97 13.11 26.71
N VAL A 429 4.52 12.21 25.92
CA VAL A 429 4.90 12.47 24.53
C VAL A 429 3.62 12.49 23.71
N THR A 430 3.35 13.59 23.07
CA THR A 430 2.25 13.73 22.10
C THR A 430 2.83 14.17 20.78
N ALA A 431 2.52 13.42 19.74
CA ALA A 431 2.98 13.66 18.39
C ALA A 431 1.78 13.72 17.45
N ASP A 432 1.75 14.71 16.56
CA ASP A 432 0.76 14.79 15.50
C ASP A 432 1.42 14.53 14.15
N HIS A 433 0.83 13.65 13.35
CA HIS A 433 1.23 13.38 11.98
C HIS A 433 0.01 13.21 11.08
N GLN A 434 0.19 13.34 9.76
CA GLN A 434 -0.91 13.29 8.82
C GLN A 434 -1.32 11.85 8.55
N ILE A 435 -2.49 11.46 9.06
CA ILE A 435 -3.02 10.08 8.98
C ILE A 435 -3.69 9.76 7.64
N GLU A 436 -3.99 10.78 6.81
CA GLU A 436 -4.56 10.65 5.47
C GLU A 436 -3.83 11.60 4.52
N ALA A 437 -2.77 11.14 3.86
CA ALA A 437 -2.00 11.93 2.90
C ALA A 437 -1.09 11.04 2.04
N ASP A 438 -0.94 11.36 0.76
CA ASP A 438 -0.02 10.66 -0.16
C ASP A 438 1.46 10.78 0.27
N ASP A 439 1.80 11.84 1.01
CA ASP A 439 3.14 12.10 1.55
C ASP A 439 3.03 12.60 2.99
N PRO A 440 2.77 11.71 3.98
CA PRO A 440 2.47 12.08 5.34
C PRO A 440 3.59 12.90 5.99
N LYS A 441 3.21 13.92 6.75
CA LYS A 441 4.15 14.79 7.46
C LYS A 441 3.95 14.70 8.96
N PHE A 442 5.07 14.76 9.67
CA PHE A 442 5.12 14.98 11.10
C PHE A 442 4.89 16.48 11.37
N THR A 443 3.93 16.84 12.22
CA THR A 443 3.41 18.21 12.31
C THR A 443 3.52 18.84 13.69
N ALA A 444 3.55 18.04 14.76
CA ALA A 444 3.72 18.54 16.12
C ALA A 444 4.40 17.52 17.04
N LEU A 445 5.17 18.00 18.01
CA LEU A 445 5.79 17.21 19.07
C LEU A 445 5.80 18.02 20.37
N THR A 446 5.24 17.46 21.44
CA THR A 446 5.26 18.06 22.76
C THR A 446 5.45 17.02 23.85
N GLY A 447 6.09 17.39 24.94
CA GLY A 447 6.23 16.60 26.18
C GLY A 447 5.55 17.29 27.38
N GLY A 448 4.70 18.31 27.13
CA GLY A 448 4.14 19.18 28.16
C GLY A 448 4.99 20.44 28.40
N ASP A 449 4.64 21.20 29.43
CA ASP A 449 5.18 22.55 29.68
C ASP A 449 6.69 22.56 30.00
N ASP A 450 7.23 21.48 30.55
CA ASP A 450 8.65 21.37 30.93
C ASP A 450 9.55 20.89 29.79
N PHE A 451 8.97 20.64 28.58
CA PHE A 451 9.69 20.14 27.43
C PHE A 451 9.59 21.11 26.23
N THR A 452 10.69 21.24 25.54
CA THR A 452 10.75 21.94 24.25
C THR A 452 10.83 20.92 23.12
N GLY A 453 9.83 20.92 22.22
CA GLY A 453 9.77 20.03 21.06
C GLY A 453 10.42 20.64 19.83
N GLU A 454 11.19 19.85 19.09
CA GLU A 454 11.75 20.18 17.78
C GLU A 454 11.37 19.11 16.76
N ILE A 455 10.50 19.47 15.82
CA ILE A 455 9.91 18.55 14.82
C ILE A 455 10.99 17.97 13.91
N SER A 456 11.90 18.79 13.39
CA SER A 456 12.90 18.39 12.40
C SER A 456 13.77 17.23 12.88
N THR A 457 14.14 17.26 14.16
CA THR A 457 14.99 16.26 14.79
C THR A 457 14.22 15.25 15.66
N GLY A 458 12.90 15.41 15.80
CA GLY A 458 12.06 14.58 16.66
C GLY A 458 12.47 14.62 18.13
N THR A 459 12.98 15.77 18.59
CA THR A 459 13.61 15.91 19.91
C THR A 459 12.70 16.62 20.88
N LEU A 460 12.50 16.02 22.05
CA LEU A 460 11.97 16.67 23.25
C LEU A 460 13.11 16.97 24.20
N THR A 461 13.34 18.24 24.50
CA THR A 461 14.43 18.69 25.39
C THR A 461 13.86 19.21 26.71
N THR A 462 14.40 18.74 27.83
CA THR A 462 14.07 19.22 29.17
C THR A 462 15.32 19.52 29.98
N LYS A 463 15.16 20.27 31.09
CA LYS A 463 16.17 20.48 32.12
C LYS A 463 15.78 19.75 33.40
N ILE A 464 16.73 19.05 34.01
CA ILE A 464 16.54 18.35 35.28
C ILE A 464 17.45 19.02 36.34
N GLU A 465 16.84 19.75 37.28
CA GLU A 465 17.54 20.46 38.32
C GLU A 465 17.66 19.61 39.60
N ASN A 466 18.90 19.49 40.16
CA ASN A 466 19.08 19.10 41.56
C ASN A 466 19.58 20.30 42.37
N ARG A 467 19.13 20.35 43.60
CA ARG A 467 19.48 21.46 44.54
C ARG A 467 20.38 20.91 45.66
N MET A 468 21.40 21.68 46.01
CA MET A 468 22.21 21.34 47.18
C MET A 468 21.34 21.26 48.42
N GLY A 469 21.44 20.14 49.14
CA GLY A 469 20.77 19.95 50.41
C GLY A 469 21.65 20.41 51.56
N SER A 470 21.04 21.16 52.53
CA SER A 470 21.65 21.26 53.83
C SER A 470 21.38 20.00 54.60
N THR A 471 22.41 19.15 54.81
CA THR A 471 22.29 18.01 55.71
C THR A 471 22.22 18.58 57.16
N LEU A 472 21.00 18.86 57.61
CA LEU A 472 20.77 19.01 59.04
C LEU A 472 20.96 17.63 59.70
N PRO A 473 21.69 17.55 60.83
CA PRO A 473 21.90 16.31 61.49
C PRO A 473 20.56 15.70 61.92
N GLY A 474 20.08 14.74 61.16
CA GLY A 474 18.91 13.94 61.50
C GLY A 474 19.26 12.86 62.48
N THR A 475 18.44 12.71 63.52
CA THR A 475 18.54 11.62 64.50
C THR A 475 18.02 10.27 63.96
N GLY A 476 17.85 10.15 62.63
CA GLY A 476 17.33 8.93 61.95
C GLY A 476 18.46 8.15 61.24
N GLY A 477 18.65 6.95 61.67
CA GLY A 477 19.82 6.11 61.38
C GLY A 477 20.00 5.68 59.92
N ILE A 478 21.20 5.21 59.68
CA ILE A 478 21.85 4.64 58.48
C ILE A 478 21.00 3.60 57.65
N GLY A 479 19.76 3.32 58.07
CA GLY A 479 18.97 2.23 57.52
C GLY A 479 18.44 2.46 56.08
N THR A 480 18.10 3.70 55.71
CA THR A 480 17.44 3.96 54.41
C THR A 480 18.41 3.89 53.22
N THR A 481 19.64 4.39 53.36
CA THR A 481 20.65 4.31 52.29
C THR A 481 21.04 2.89 51.95
N ILE A 482 21.09 1.99 52.95
CA ILE A 482 21.40 0.56 52.76
C ILE A 482 20.24 -0.13 52.02
N PHE A 483 18.98 0.23 52.28
CA PHE A 483 17.83 -0.33 51.60
C PHE A 483 17.81 0.05 50.10
N TYR A 484 18.17 1.29 49.76
CA TYR A 484 18.22 1.72 48.37
C TYR A 484 19.39 1.09 47.60
N VAL A 485 20.57 0.99 48.19
CA VAL A 485 21.74 0.35 47.55
C VAL A 485 21.52 -1.16 47.40
N VAL A 486 20.96 -1.84 48.39
CA VAL A 486 20.69 -3.28 48.35
C VAL A 486 19.51 -3.57 47.40
N GLY A 487 18.47 -2.75 47.41
CA GLY A 487 17.32 -2.89 46.52
C GLY A 487 17.68 -2.66 45.03
N GLY A 488 18.46 -1.61 44.73
CA GLY A 488 18.96 -1.35 43.39
C GLY A 488 19.92 -2.44 42.88
N GLY A 489 20.82 -2.92 43.74
CA GLY A 489 21.72 -4.02 43.40
C GLY A 489 20.99 -5.35 43.12
N LEU A 490 19.89 -5.64 43.84
CA LEU A 490 19.07 -6.82 43.59
C LEU A 490 18.29 -6.72 42.26
N MET A 491 17.82 -5.55 41.93
CA MET A 491 17.14 -5.32 40.61
C MET A 491 18.13 -5.47 39.44
N ALA A 492 19.33 -4.88 39.53
CA ALA A 492 20.37 -5.05 38.51
C ALA A 492 20.82 -6.51 38.36
N ALA A 493 20.94 -7.26 39.47
CA ALA A 493 21.25 -8.68 39.43
C ALA A 493 20.12 -9.52 38.79
N ALA A 494 18.85 -9.19 39.07
CA ALA A 494 17.70 -9.87 38.47
C ALA A 494 17.62 -9.61 36.96
N ALA A 495 17.85 -8.37 36.52
CA ALA A 495 17.88 -8.02 35.10
C ALA A 495 19.01 -8.73 34.34
N SER A 496 20.22 -8.81 34.93
CA SER A 496 21.36 -9.55 34.34
C SER A 496 21.12 -11.06 34.25
N GLN A 497 20.46 -11.67 35.26
CA GLN A 497 20.07 -13.08 35.19
C GLN A 497 19.02 -13.39 34.15
N LEU A 498 18.03 -12.50 33.96
CA LEU A 498 17.00 -12.62 32.92
C LEU A 498 17.59 -12.53 31.49
N ILE A 499 18.53 -11.59 31.27
CA ILE A 499 19.25 -11.46 30.00
C ILE A 499 20.10 -12.70 29.72
N THR A 500 20.78 -13.24 30.74
CA THR A 500 21.62 -14.43 30.60
C THR A 500 20.78 -15.69 30.36
N LYS A 501 19.62 -15.82 31.01
CA LYS A 501 18.68 -16.93 30.82
C LYS A 501 18.08 -16.90 29.40
N LYS A 502 17.65 -15.73 28.93
CA LYS A 502 17.11 -15.56 27.58
C LYS A 502 18.15 -15.83 26.47
N ARG A 503 19.44 -15.55 26.72
CA ARG A 503 20.54 -15.91 25.80
C ARG A 503 20.86 -17.41 25.80
N MET A 504 20.59 -18.14 26.88
CA MET A 504 20.79 -19.60 26.94
C MET A 504 19.60 -20.39 26.39
N GLU A 505 18.39 -19.84 26.42
CA GLU A 505 17.19 -20.45 25.81
C GLU A 505 17.13 -20.29 24.26
N ASN A 506 17.93 -19.35 23.69
CA ASN A 506 18.04 -19.11 22.27
C ASN A 506 19.31 -19.70 21.61
N ARG A 507 19.99 -20.64 22.27
CA ARG A 507 21.05 -21.52 21.76
C ARG A 507 20.56 -22.96 21.76
#